data_b6faafc3729c9f241df120252fb4ac89
#
_entry.id   b6faafc3729c9f241df120252fb4ac89
#
_cell.length_a   1.000
_cell.length_b   1.000
_cell.length_c   1.000
_cell.angle_alpha   90.00
_cell.angle_beta   90.00
_cell.angle_gamma   90.00
#
_symmetry.space_group_name_H-M   'P 1'
#
loop_
_entity.id
_entity.type
_entity.pdbx_description
1 polymer ?
#
loop_
_entity_poly.entity_id
_entity_poly.type
_entity_poly.pdbx_seq_one_letter_code
_entity_poly.pdbx_strand_id
1 'polypeptide(L)'
;AYKGVRLKSVLTLDKKGLAAMTASVSGAICAAFGKYDVVHFHAEGPCAMLWLPKLFGKRCIATVHGLDHQRAKWGKLASTYIMMGEKCAVKCADEIIVLSKGVQDYFKETYGRETKFIPNGVNRPVIRKPELIKEKFGLEKDDYILFLGRLVPEKGIAYLIEAFKKVNTDKKLVIAGGSSDTDEFASQLKEMAKDDDRIIFTGFVQGQLLDELYGNAYIYSLPSDLEGMPLSLLEAMSYGNCCLVSDIDECASVVEDKAIVFKKSDVADLQSKLQEACDDVEQVQKYKDEAADYICEKYNWDDVVKRTLELYRA
;
A
#
# COMPACT_ATOMS: atom_id res chain seq x y z
N ALA A 1 -9.24 -23.21 8.82
CA ALA A 1 -8.09 -23.00 7.90
C ALA A 1 -8.52 -22.13 6.73
N TYR A 2 -7.64 -21.32 6.23
CA TYR A 2 -7.86 -20.50 5.03
C TYR A 2 -6.83 -20.88 3.99
N LYS A 3 -7.25 -21.37 2.82
CA LYS A 3 -6.37 -21.84 1.72
C LYS A 3 -5.21 -22.74 2.21
N GLY A 4 -5.52 -23.69 3.12
CA GLY A 4 -4.53 -24.60 3.70
C GLY A 4 -3.76 -24.04 4.93
N VAL A 5 -3.82 -22.74 5.19
CA VAL A 5 -3.18 -22.10 6.35
C VAL A 5 -4.05 -22.29 7.60
N ARG A 6 -3.45 -22.74 8.69
CA ARG A 6 -4.13 -22.91 9.97
C ARG A 6 -4.22 -21.56 10.70
N LEU A 7 -5.42 -21.02 10.85
CA LEU A 7 -5.66 -19.80 11.61
C LEU A 7 -5.77 -20.11 13.11
N LYS A 8 -5.13 -19.28 13.94
CA LYS A 8 -5.19 -19.37 15.40
C LYS A 8 -5.63 -18.02 15.97
N SER A 9 -6.72 -18.01 16.71
CA SER A 9 -7.16 -16.83 17.46
C SER A 9 -6.34 -16.70 18.74
N VAL A 10 -6.02 -15.46 19.09
CA VAL A 10 -5.25 -15.12 20.32
C VAL A 10 -6.03 -14.12 21.15
N LEU A 11 -5.76 -14.10 22.46
CA LEU A 11 -6.38 -13.14 23.38
C LEU A 11 -5.96 -11.71 22.99
N THR A 12 -6.95 -10.83 22.88
CA THR A 12 -6.74 -9.45 22.46
C THR A 12 -7.68 -8.54 23.23
N LEU A 13 -7.19 -7.41 23.72
CA LEU A 13 -8.01 -6.38 24.33
C LEU A 13 -8.55 -5.48 23.20
N ASP A 14 -9.86 -5.52 22.98
CA ASP A 14 -10.53 -4.71 21.95
C ASP A 14 -10.68 -3.26 22.41
N LYS A 15 -9.52 -2.54 22.46
CA LYS A 15 -9.45 -1.11 22.70
C LYS A 15 -8.51 -0.47 21.70
N LYS A 16 -8.89 0.71 21.20
CA LYS A 16 -8.06 1.48 20.25
C LYS A 16 -6.62 1.63 20.77
N GLY A 17 -5.66 1.26 19.94
CA GLY A 17 -4.23 1.29 20.27
C GLY A 17 -3.71 0.09 21.08
N LEU A 18 -4.53 -0.64 21.83
CA LEU A 18 -4.11 -1.80 22.62
C LEU A 18 -4.31 -3.13 21.89
N ALA A 19 -5.25 -3.21 20.97
CA ALA A 19 -5.58 -4.45 20.28
C ALA A 19 -4.34 -5.05 19.56
N ALA A 20 -3.63 -4.27 18.79
CA ALA A 20 -2.44 -4.71 18.07
C ALA A 20 -1.31 -5.13 19.04
N MET A 21 -1.09 -4.38 20.12
CA MET A 21 -0.05 -4.70 21.12
C MET A 21 -0.35 -6.01 21.85
N THR A 22 -1.58 -6.17 22.35
CA THR A 22 -1.98 -7.39 23.09
C THR A 22 -2.05 -8.62 22.20
N ALA A 23 -2.48 -8.47 20.93
CA ALA A 23 -2.41 -9.53 19.93
C ALA A 23 -0.95 -9.95 19.66
N SER A 24 -0.03 -8.99 19.57
CA SER A 24 1.40 -9.26 19.37
C SER A 24 2.01 -10.04 20.53
N VAL A 25 1.70 -9.65 21.78
CA VAL A 25 2.14 -10.37 22.98
C VAL A 25 1.61 -11.80 23.00
N SER A 26 0.29 -11.96 22.85
CA SER A 26 -0.35 -13.29 22.85
C SER A 26 0.13 -14.16 21.70
N GLY A 27 0.34 -13.60 20.53
CA GLY A 27 0.89 -14.27 19.36
C GLY A 27 2.32 -14.74 19.58
N ALA A 28 3.18 -13.88 20.14
CA ALA A 28 4.57 -14.22 20.46
C ALA A 28 4.68 -15.32 21.52
N ILE A 29 3.82 -15.31 22.55
CA ILE A 29 3.74 -16.39 23.54
C ILE A 29 3.36 -17.72 22.86
N CYS A 30 2.30 -17.70 22.02
CA CYS A 30 1.90 -18.88 21.26
C CYS A 30 3.01 -19.38 20.33
N ALA A 31 3.78 -18.47 19.71
CA ALA A 31 4.89 -18.84 18.84
C ALA A 31 6.07 -19.44 19.62
N ALA A 32 6.43 -18.85 20.77
CA ALA A 32 7.53 -19.31 21.62
C ALA A 32 7.32 -20.76 22.11
N PHE A 33 6.12 -21.07 22.59
CA PHE A 33 5.78 -22.39 23.13
C PHE A 33 5.21 -23.36 22.08
N GLY A 34 4.98 -22.91 20.85
CA GLY A 34 4.48 -23.73 19.75
C GLY A 34 5.59 -24.59 19.13
N LYS A 35 5.16 -25.63 18.38
CA LYS A 35 6.05 -26.48 17.58
C LYS A 35 6.25 -25.84 16.21
N TYR A 36 7.00 -24.74 16.17
CA TYR A 36 7.35 -23.99 14.95
C TYR A 36 8.86 -23.92 14.83
N ASP A 37 9.37 -24.07 13.62
CA ASP A 37 10.81 -23.93 13.32
C ASP A 37 11.15 -22.46 13.05
N VAL A 38 10.25 -21.74 12.35
CA VAL A 38 10.40 -20.35 11.97
C VAL A 38 9.22 -19.54 12.48
N VAL A 39 9.48 -18.32 12.94
CA VAL A 39 8.47 -17.33 13.31
C VAL A 39 8.72 -16.07 12.49
N HIS A 40 7.74 -15.69 11.67
CA HIS A 40 7.84 -14.52 10.84
C HIS A 40 6.94 -13.40 11.37
N PHE A 41 7.54 -12.28 11.74
CA PHE A 41 6.86 -11.08 12.21
C PHE A 41 6.64 -10.10 11.04
N HIS A 42 5.49 -9.49 11.00
CA HIS A 42 5.16 -8.46 10.04
C HIS A 42 4.90 -7.14 10.73
N ALA A 43 5.51 -6.06 10.22
CA ALA A 43 5.53 -4.70 10.74
C ALA A 43 6.37 -4.51 12.02
N GLU A 44 6.81 -3.29 12.26
CA GLU A 44 7.71 -2.93 13.37
C GLU A 44 7.06 -3.12 14.74
N GLY A 45 5.78 -2.72 14.91
CA GLY A 45 5.09 -2.81 16.18
C GLY A 45 5.09 -4.22 16.80
N PRO A 46 4.64 -5.27 16.10
CA PRO A 46 4.73 -6.66 16.56
C PRO A 46 6.14 -7.14 16.88
N CYS A 47 7.15 -6.61 16.19
CA CYS A 47 8.55 -6.97 16.43
C CYS A 47 9.04 -6.61 17.84
N ALA A 48 8.34 -5.78 18.62
CA ALA A 48 8.64 -5.53 20.02
C ALA A 48 8.64 -6.81 20.86
N MET A 49 7.97 -7.87 20.40
CA MET A 49 7.90 -9.17 21.08
C MET A 49 8.76 -10.25 20.41
N LEU A 50 9.54 -9.93 19.39
CA LEU A 50 10.35 -10.88 18.62
C LEU A 50 11.41 -11.58 19.49
N TRP A 51 11.94 -10.90 20.51
CA TRP A 51 12.90 -11.47 21.47
C TRP A 51 12.39 -12.73 22.15
N LEU A 52 11.06 -12.85 22.36
CA LEU A 52 10.50 -13.97 23.13
C LEU A 52 10.64 -15.31 22.37
N PRO A 53 10.11 -15.53 21.15
CA PRO A 53 10.37 -16.78 20.44
C PRO A 53 11.86 -16.99 20.12
N LYS A 54 12.63 -15.92 19.96
CA LYS A 54 14.10 -16.00 19.80
C LYS A 54 14.78 -16.62 21.01
N LEU A 55 14.36 -16.24 22.22
CA LEU A 55 14.86 -16.82 23.50
C LEU A 55 14.57 -18.33 23.58
N PHE A 56 13.47 -18.80 22.98
CA PHE A 56 13.12 -20.21 22.89
C PHE A 56 13.72 -20.94 21.67
N GLY A 57 14.77 -20.39 21.08
CA GLY A 57 15.55 -21.02 20.01
C GLY A 57 14.85 -21.04 18.63
N LYS A 58 13.80 -20.24 18.46
CA LYS A 58 13.13 -20.15 17.15
C LYS A 58 13.93 -19.28 16.19
N ARG A 59 13.97 -19.66 14.90
CA ARG A 59 14.43 -18.77 13.85
C ARG A 59 13.40 -17.67 13.65
N CYS A 60 13.81 -16.42 13.76
CA CYS A 60 12.91 -15.26 13.74
C CYS A 60 13.24 -14.36 12.55
N ILE A 61 12.23 -14.10 11.71
CA ILE A 61 12.32 -13.22 10.56
C ILE A 61 11.35 -12.06 10.77
N ALA A 62 11.74 -10.86 10.35
CA ALA A 62 10.90 -9.67 10.38
C ALA A 62 10.73 -9.11 8.97
N THR A 63 9.50 -8.80 8.55
CA THR A 63 9.25 -7.96 7.38
C THR A 63 8.79 -6.57 7.82
N VAL A 64 9.57 -5.56 7.45
CA VAL A 64 9.29 -4.14 7.65
C VAL A 64 8.60 -3.61 6.40
N HIS A 65 7.31 -3.24 6.54
CA HIS A 65 6.48 -2.77 5.44
C HIS A 65 6.63 -1.28 5.12
N GLY A 66 7.49 -0.59 5.82
CA GLY A 66 7.77 0.83 5.75
C GLY A 66 8.10 1.38 7.13
N LEU A 67 8.57 2.61 7.23
CA LEU A 67 8.92 3.23 8.51
C LEU A 67 7.66 3.76 9.19
N ASP A 68 6.94 2.86 9.87
CA ASP A 68 5.64 3.17 10.48
C ASP A 68 5.69 4.30 11.52
N HIS A 69 6.83 4.47 12.21
CA HIS A 69 7.02 5.54 13.19
C HIS A 69 6.96 6.95 12.57
N GLN A 70 7.15 7.09 11.25
CA GLN A 70 7.07 8.36 10.52
C GLN A 70 5.65 8.74 10.11
N ARG A 71 4.67 7.83 10.27
CA ARG A 71 3.28 8.09 9.88
C ARG A 71 2.61 9.06 10.85
N ALA A 72 1.97 10.11 10.31
CA ALA A 72 1.34 11.19 11.06
C ALA A 72 0.24 10.74 12.05
N LYS A 73 -0.38 9.57 11.82
CA LYS A 73 -1.45 9.03 12.67
C LYS A 73 -0.99 8.59 14.05
N TRP A 74 0.31 8.39 14.28
CA TRP A 74 0.82 7.87 15.54
C TRP A 74 1.23 9.00 16.49
N GLY A 75 0.65 9.03 17.68
CA GLY A 75 1.11 9.90 18.77
C GLY A 75 2.46 9.41 19.34
N LYS A 76 3.12 10.26 20.15
CA LYS A 76 4.48 10.00 20.69
C LYS A 76 4.64 8.62 21.35
N LEU A 77 3.67 8.15 22.13
CA LEU A 77 3.74 6.85 22.81
C LEU A 77 3.72 5.67 21.81
N ALA A 78 2.84 5.75 20.80
CA ALA A 78 2.76 4.72 19.76
C ALA A 78 4.02 4.69 18.91
N SER A 79 4.54 5.85 18.49
CA SER A 79 5.81 5.94 17.76
C SER A 79 6.99 5.39 18.57
N THR A 80 7.04 5.64 19.89
CA THR A 80 8.07 5.08 20.77
C THR A 80 7.98 3.55 20.82
N TYR A 81 6.77 2.99 20.90
CA TYR A 81 6.56 1.54 20.87
C TYR A 81 6.98 0.91 19.53
N ILE A 82 6.64 1.55 18.42
CA ILE A 82 7.05 1.12 17.08
C ILE A 82 8.57 1.14 16.95
N MET A 83 9.23 2.21 17.37
CA MET A 83 10.71 2.30 17.39
C MET A 83 11.35 1.25 18.30
N MET A 84 10.71 0.89 19.42
CA MET A 84 11.18 -0.21 20.27
C MET A 84 11.11 -1.54 19.51
N GLY A 85 10.04 -1.77 18.73
CA GLY A 85 9.91 -2.95 17.89
C GLY A 85 10.95 -3.00 16.78
N GLU A 86 11.23 -1.89 16.12
CA GLU A 86 12.29 -1.76 15.13
C GLU A 86 13.66 -2.13 15.71
N LYS A 87 14.03 -1.55 16.87
CA LYS A 87 15.27 -1.88 17.57
C LYS A 87 15.33 -3.34 18.02
N CYS A 88 14.19 -3.91 18.41
CA CYS A 88 14.11 -5.33 18.75
C CYS A 88 14.34 -6.21 17.51
N ALA A 89 13.75 -5.86 16.37
CA ALA A 89 14.01 -6.55 15.11
C ALA A 89 15.49 -6.51 14.72
N VAL A 90 16.12 -5.32 14.81
CA VAL A 90 17.56 -5.16 14.53
C VAL A 90 18.43 -6.08 15.37
N LYS A 91 18.09 -6.23 16.67
CA LYS A 91 18.91 -7.02 17.63
C LYS A 91 18.61 -8.51 17.61
N CYS A 92 17.36 -8.91 17.38
CA CYS A 92 16.88 -10.25 17.65
C CYS A 92 16.47 -11.03 16.40
N ALA A 93 16.15 -10.37 15.28
CA ALA A 93 15.81 -11.08 14.06
C ALA A 93 17.05 -11.72 13.42
N ASP A 94 16.90 -12.96 12.94
CA ASP A 94 17.92 -13.62 12.13
C ASP A 94 18.04 -12.90 10.79
N GLU A 95 16.90 -12.64 10.15
CA GLU A 95 16.84 -11.87 8.91
C GLU A 95 15.75 -10.78 8.98
N ILE A 96 16.01 -9.65 8.34
CA ILE A 96 15.05 -8.56 8.17
C ILE A 96 14.79 -8.39 6.67
N ILE A 97 13.52 -8.50 6.28
CA ILE A 97 13.04 -8.21 4.94
C ILE A 97 12.53 -6.77 4.90
N VAL A 98 12.93 -6.02 3.90
CA VAL A 98 12.44 -4.67 3.61
C VAL A 98 11.88 -4.60 2.19
N LEU A 99 10.93 -3.70 1.97
CA LEU A 99 10.15 -3.64 0.73
C LEU A 99 10.62 -2.54 -0.23
N SER A 100 11.51 -1.63 0.22
CA SER A 100 12.09 -0.59 -0.62
C SER A 100 13.58 -0.42 -0.36
N LYS A 101 14.29 0.15 -1.32
CA LYS A 101 15.72 0.48 -1.21
C LYS A 101 15.94 1.54 -0.14
N GLY A 102 15.09 2.57 -0.08
CA GLY A 102 15.19 3.62 0.94
C GLY A 102 15.14 3.07 2.36
N VAL A 103 14.26 2.07 2.63
CA VAL A 103 14.22 1.40 3.95
C VAL A 103 15.47 0.54 4.16
N GLN A 104 16.01 -0.10 3.12
CA GLN A 104 17.26 -0.85 3.20
C GLN A 104 18.42 0.04 3.63
N ASP A 105 18.56 1.19 2.97
CA ASP A 105 19.61 2.17 3.25
C ASP A 105 19.44 2.77 4.65
N TYR A 106 18.22 3.08 5.06
CA TYR A 106 17.91 3.52 6.42
C TYR A 106 18.40 2.53 7.50
N PHE A 107 18.13 1.23 7.37
CA PHE A 107 18.60 0.24 8.34
C PHE A 107 20.11 0.13 8.36
N LYS A 108 20.77 0.22 7.22
CA LYS A 108 22.23 0.20 7.11
C LYS A 108 22.86 1.43 7.74
N GLU A 109 22.37 2.63 7.44
CA GLU A 109 22.90 3.89 7.94
C GLU A 109 22.62 4.10 9.44
N THR A 110 21.38 3.79 9.87
CA THR A 110 20.95 4.05 11.25
C THR A 110 21.48 3.01 12.24
N TYR A 111 21.55 1.74 11.83
CA TYR A 111 21.83 0.62 12.72
C TYR A 111 23.05 -0.22 12.32
N GLY A 112 23.66 0.02 11.17
CA GLY A 112 24.68 -0.86 10.60
C GLY A 112 24.13 -2.27 10.26
N ARG A 113 22.79 -2.41 10.12
CA ARG A 113 22.14 -3.70 9.91
C ARG A 113 21.88 -3.94 8.43
N GLU A 114 22.49 -4.99 7.89
CA GLU A 114 22.16 -5.47 6.54
C GLU A 114 20.77 -6.11 6.54
N THR A 115 19.99 -5.84 5.50
CA THR A 115 18.61 -6.34 5.32
C THR A 115 18.46 -6.98 3.93
N LYS A 116 17.41 -7.76 3.76
CA LYS A 116 17.07 -8.40 2.48
C LYS A 116 15.97 -7.60 1.78
N PHE A 117 16.27 -7.04 0.64
CA PHE A 117 15.26 -6.40 -0.20
C PHE A 117 14.44 -7.48 -0.92
N ILE A 118 13.22 -7.71 -0.46
CA ILE A 118 12.23 -8.60 -1.10
C ILE A 118 10.94 -7.79 -1.21
N PRO A 119 10.59 -7.28 -2.40
CA PRO A 119 9.42 -6.44 -2.61
C PRO A 119 8.11 -7.22 -2.46
N ASN A 120 6.99 -6.53 -2.44
CA ASN A 120 5.69 -7.16 -2.64
C ASN A 120 5.58 -7.69 -4.07
N GLY A 121 4.74 -8.72 -4.26
CA GLY A 121 4.40 -9.24 -5.58
C GLY A 121 3.01 -8.81 -6.03
N VAL A 122 2.73 -9.05 -7.30
CA VAL A 122 1.41 -8.91 -7.89
C VAL A 122 1.16 -10.08 -8.86
N ASN A 123 -0.10 -10.45 -9.03
CA ASN A 123 -0.52 -11.44 -10.02
C ASN A 123 -1.24 -10.74 -11.17
N ARG A 124 -1.25 -11.38 -12.35
CA ARG A 124 -2.14 -10.94 -13.42
C ARG A 124 -3.59 -11.10 -12.99
N PRO A 125 -4.39 -10.04 -13.05
CA PRO A 125 -5.79 -10.09 -12.68
C PRO A 125 -6.66 -10.62 -13.82
N VAL A 126 -7.92 -10.90 -13.47
CA VAL A 126 -8.98 -11.14 -14.45
C VAL A 126 -9.64 -9.80 -14.78
N ILE A 127 -9.50 -9.35 -16.01
CA ILE A 127 -10.13 -8.10 -16.48
C ILE A 127 -11.64 -8.34 -16.62
N ARG A 128 -12.45 -7.48 -16.02
CA ARG A 128 -13.90 -7.53 -16.04
C ARG A 128 -14.49 -6.35 -16.80
N LYS A 129 -15.63 -6.59 -17.43
CA LYS A 129 -16.42 -5.50 -18.04
C LYS A 129 -17.09 -4.65 -16.96
N PRO A 130 -17.43 -3.38 -17.27
CA PRO A 130 -18.07 -2.47 -16.32
C PRO A 130 -19.57 -2.82 -16.15
N GLU A 131 -19.87 -3.71 -15.23
CA GLU A 131 -21.26 -4.12 -14.91
C GLU A 131 -21.72 -3.48 -13.59
N LEU A 132 -21.07 -3.82 -12.47
CA LEU A 132 -21.41 -3.29 -11.14
C LEU A 132 -21.09 -1.80 -11.01
N ILE A 133 -19.99 -1.34 -11.60
CA ILE A 133 -19.64 0.09 -11.56
C ILE A 133 -20.61 0.93 -12.38
N LYS A 134 -21.16 0.38 -13.48
CA LYS A 134 -22.21 1.02 -14.26
C LYS A 134 -23.52 1.08 -13.48
N GLU A 135 -23.94 -0.04 -12.88
CA GLU A 135 -25.18 -0.12 -12.10
C GLU A 135 -25.16 0.83 -10.89
N LYS A 136 -24.07 0.85 -10.14
CA LYS A 136 -23.97 1.59 -8.86
C LYS A 136 -23.60 3.06 -9.01
N PHE A 137 -22.76 3.39 -9.98
CA PHE A 137 -22.13 4.72 -10.08
C PHE A 137 -22.28 5.35 -11.45
N GLY A 138 -22.90 4.68 -12.42
CA GLY A 138 -23.02 5.16 -13.80
C GLY A 138 -21.66 5.34 -14.48
N LEU A 139 -20.69 4.47 -14.19
CA LEU A 139 -19.33 4.51 -14.73
C LEU A 139 -19.18 3.52 -15.88
N GLU A 140 -18.52 3.94 -16.94
CA GLU A 140 -18.12 3.11 -18.05
C GLU A 140 -16.60 3.02 -18.17
N LYS A 141 -16.11 2.24 -19.13
CA LYS A 141 -14.69 2.11 -19.39
C LYS A 141 -14.11 3.46 -19.84
N ASP A 142 -12.97 3.81 -19.27
CA ASP A 142 -12.21 5.03 -19.53
C ASP A 142 -12.94 6.35 -19.16
N ASP A 143 -14.03 6.28 -18.38
CA ASP A 143 -14.79 7.44 -17.93
C ASP A 143 -14.16 8.19 -16.76
N TYR A 144 -13.21 7.58 -16.04
CA TYR A 144 -12.80 8.10 -14.75
C TYR A 144 -11.31 7.94 -14.43
N ILE A 145 -10.83 8.85 -13.59
CA ILE A 145 -9.56 8.78 -12.89
C ILE A 145 -9.85 8.11 -11.54
N LEU A 146 -9.11 7.06 -11.21
CA LEU A 146 -9.30 6.25 -10.01
C LEU A 146 -8.23 6.57 -8.97
N PHE A 147 -8.64 6.89 -7.76
CA PHE A 147 -7.85 6.70 -6.54
C PHE A 147 -8.40 5.52 -5.75
N LEU A 148 -7.54 4.63 -5.28
CA LEU A 148 -7.94 3.52 -4.42
C LEU A 148 -6.98 3.33 -3.25
N GLY A 149 -7.51 3.43 -2.03
CA GLY A 149 -6.72 3.29 -0.83
C GLY A 149 -7.45 3.74 0.45
N ARG A 150 -6.76 3.69 1.57
CA ARG A 150 -7.29 4.25 2.83
C ARG A 150 -7.39 5.77 2.73
N LEU A 151 -8.45 6.35 3.26
CA LEU A 151 -8.64 7.79 3.31
C LEU A 151 -7.85 8.37 4.50
N VAL A 152 -6.56 8.59 4.30
CA VAL A 152 -5.62 9.14 5.30
C VAL A 152 -4.80 10.28 4.67
N PRO A 153 -4.36 11.28 5.47
CA PRO A 153 -3.68 12.47 4.94
C PRO A 153 -2.47 12.16 4.06
N GLU A 154 -1.63 11.22 4.46
CA GLU A 154 -0.41 10.84 3.75
C GLU A 154 -0.63 10.26 2.34
N LYS A 155 -1.88 9.96 1.98
CA LYS A 155 -2.24 9.50 0.62
C LYS A 155 -2.50 10.64 -0.37
N GLY A 156 -2.43 11.90 0.07
CA GLY A 156 -2.50 13.06 -0.82
C GLY A 156 -3.85 13.29 -1.53
N ILE A 157 -4.95 12.70 -1.03
CA ILE A 157 -6.26 12.75 -1.68
C ILE A 157 -6.76 14.20 -1.77
N ALA A 158 -6.45 15.02 -0.76
CA ALA A 158 -6.81 16.43 -0.78
C ALA A 158 -6.17 17.17 -1.96
N TYR A 159 -4.90 16.89 -2.26
CA TYR A 159 -4.21 17.45 -3.44
C TYR A 159 -4.88 17.03 -4.74
N LEU A 160 -5.28 15.75 -4.81
CA LEU A 160 -5.95 15.21 -6.00
C LEU A 160 -7.30 15.89 -6.24
N ILE A 161 -8.11 16.08 -5.21
CA ILE A 161 -9.38 16.79 -5.29
C ILE A 161 -9.15 18.25 -5.75
N GLU A 162 -8.20 18.95 -5.12
CA GLU A 162 -7.89 20.33 -5.46
C GLU A 162 -7.38 20.50 -6.89
N ALA A 163 -6.50 19.61 -7.34
CA ALA A 163 -5.97 19.59 -8.70
C ALA A 163 -7.08 19.27 -9.71
N PHE A 164 -7.86 18.19 -9.45
CA PHE A 164 -8.90 17.72 -10.35
C PHE A 164 -10.01 18.77 -10.61
N LYS A 165 -10.41 19.51 -9.57
CA LYS A 165 -11.41 20.60 -9.74
C LYS A 165 -11.01 21.66 -10.75
N LYS A 166 -9.71 21.79 -11.04
CA LYS A 166 -9.16 22.76 -12.01
C LYS A 166 -8.88 22.15 -13.39
N VAL A 167 -9.05 20.83 -13.53
CA VAL A 167 -8.86 20.13 -14.81
C VAL A 167 -10.11 20.27 -15.67
N ASN A 168 -9.90 20.64 -16.92
CA ASN A 168 -10.96 20.72 -17.93
C ASN A 168 -11.14 19.34 -18.58
N THR A 169 -12.10 18.56 -18.09
CA THR A 169 -12.38 17.21 -18.56
C THR A 169 -13.81 16.79 -18.22
N ASP A 170 -14.41 15.95 -19.05
CA ASP A 170 -15.70 15.29 -18.77
C ASP A 170 -15.54 14.03 -17.92
N LYS A 171 -14.31 13.59 -17.66
CA LYS A 171 -14.04 12.41 -16.82
C LYS A 171 -14.42 12.67 -15.36
N LYS A 172 -14.73 11.62 -14.65
CA LYS A 172 -15.03 11.63 -13.22
C LYS A 172 -13.79 11.34 -12.41
N LEU A 173 -13.73 11.82 -11.17
CA LEU A 173 -12.76 11.38 -10.17
C LEU A 173 -13.45 10.39 -9.22
N VAL A 174 -12.99 9.16 -9.20
CA VAL A 174 -13.52 8.11 -8.33
C VAL A 174 -12.55 7.87 -7.18
N ILE A 175 -13.01 8.14 -5.96
CA ILE A 175 -12.26 7.93 -4.72
C ILE A 175 -12.82 6.69 -4.03
N ALA A 176 -12.11 5.58 -4.17
CA ALA A 176 -12.49 4.29 -3.61
C ALA A 176 -11.68 3.98 -2.34
N GLY A 177 -12.38 3.68 -1.25
CA GLY A 177 -11.76 3.29 0.01
C GLY A 177 -12.54 3.75 1.23
N GLY A 178 -12.11 3.27 2.40
CA GLY A 178 -12.72 3.61 3.68
C GLY A 178 -11.76 4.40 4.57
N SER A 179 -12.34 5.05 5.58
CA SER A 179 -11.58 5.60 6.71
C SER A 179 -11.02 4.46 7.56
N SER A 180 -9.85 4.66 8.12
CA SER A 180 -9.26 3.79 9.13
C SER A 180 -8.84 4.69 10.29
N ASP A 181 -9.70 4.85 11.27
CA ASP A 181 -9.54 5.79 12.39
C ASP A 181 -9.42 7.29 11.96
N THR A 182 -9.92 7.65 10.79
CA THR A 182 -9.80 8.97 10.15
C THR A 182 -11.12 9.47 9.58
N ASP A 183 -12.25 9.22 10.29
CA ASP A 183 -13.59 9.61 9.85
C ASP A 183 -13.73 11.12 9.65
N GLU A 184 -13.06 11.92 10.48
CA GLU A 184 -13.02 13.38 10.35
C GLU A 184 -12.35 13.81 9.05
N PHE A 185 -11.21 13.21 8.69
CA PHE A 185 -10.52 13.49 7.43
C PHE A 185 -11.35 13.05 6.23
N ALA A 186 -12.01 11.87 6.28
CA ALA A 186 -12.92 11.44 5.23
C ALA A 186 -14.10 12.42 5.04
N SER A 187 -14.60 13.01 6.13
CA SER A 187 -15.64 14.05 6.08
C SER A 187 -15.12 15.35 5.46
N GLN A 188 -13.89 15.75 5.79
CA GLN A 188 -13.23 16.92 5.17
C GLN A 188 -13.07 16.75 3.65
N LEU A 189 -12.64 15.55 3.19
CA LEU A 189 -12.52 15.27 1.76
C LEU A 189 -13.87 15.38 1.02
N LYS A 190 -14.94 14.89 1.62
CA LYS A 190 -16.30 15.02 1.04
C LYS A 190 -16.76 16.48 1.00
N GLU A 191 -16.45 17.27 2.01
CA GLU A 191 -16.76 18.69 2.01
C GLU A 191 -15.98 19.45 0.94
N MET A 192 -14.70 19.11 0.72
CA MET A 192 -13.88 19.69 -0.38
C MET A 192 -14.45 19.38 -1.76
N ALA A 193 -15.10 18.22 -1.91
CA ALA A 193 -15.62 17.73 -3.19
C ALA A 193 -17.08 18.14 -3.47
N LYS A 194 -17.82 18.69 -2.50
CA LYS A 194 -19.28 18.86 -2.56
C LYS A 194 -19.80 19.70 -3.73
N ASP A 195 -18.98 20.62 -4.24
CA ASP A 195 -19.36 21.55 -5.32
C ASP A 195 -18.94 21.04 -6.72
N ASP A 196 -18.50 19.78 -6.85
CA ASP A 196 -18.10 19.16 -8.11
C ASP A 196 -18.70 17.77 -8.24
N ASP A 197 -19.81 17.66 -8.97
CA ASP A 197 -20.55 16.40 -9.16
C ASP A 197 -19.77 15.34 -9.93
N ARG A 198 -18.61 15.68 -10.50
CA ARG A 198 -17.71 14.71 -11.14
C ARG A 198 -16.94 13.86 -10.11
N ILE A 199 -16.93 14.23 -8.81
CA ILE A 199 -16.18 13.54 -7.78
C ILE A 199 -17.08 12.54 -7.03
N ILE A 200 -16.75 11.26 -7.13
CA ILE A 200 -17.56 10.15 -6.61
C ILE A 200 -16.79 9.43 -5.52
N PHE A 201 -17.38 9.28 -4.32
CA PHE A 201 -16.87 8.45 -3.24
C PHE A 201 -17.62 7.11 -3.23
N THR A 202 -16.92 6.01 -3.47
CA THR A 202 -17.54 4.68 -3.48
C THR A 202 -17.64 4.03 -2.10
N GLY A 203 -16.90 4.54 -1.11
CA GLY A 203 -16.65 3.83 0.13
C GLY A 203 -15.71 2.63 -0.07
N PHE A 204 -15.70 1.72 0.91
CA PHE A 204 -14.89 0.50 0.83
C PHE A 204 -15.41 -0.44 -0.25
N VAL A 205 -14.52 -0.93 -1.09
CA VAL A 205 -14.82 -1.83 -2.21
C VAL A 205 -13.97 -3.10 -2.14
N GLN A 206 -14.54 -4.21 -2.63
CA GLN A 206 -13.86 -5.51 -2.69
C GLN A 206 -14.47 -6.43 -3.76
N GLY A 207 -13.76 -7.51 -4.08
CA GLY A 207 -14.23 -8.53 -5.04
C GLY A 207 -14.45 -7.96 -6.43
N GLN A 208 -15.53 -8.37 -7.10
CA GLN A 208 -15.83 -7.98 -8.48
C GLN A 208 -15.86 -6.47 -8.68
N LEU A 209 -16.43 -5.70 -7.74
CA LEU A 209 -16.50 -4.25 -7.82
C LEU A 209 -15.10 -3.61 -7.84
N LEU A 210 -14.16 -4.16 -7.06
CA LEU A 210 -12.76 -3.74 -7.06
C LEU A 210 -12.10 -4.06 -8.40
N ASP A 211 -12.29 -5.29 -8.91
CA ASP A 211 -11.74 -5.72 -10.20
C ASP A 211 -12.24 -4.81 -11.35
N GLU A 212 -13.53 -4.46 -11.33
CA GLU A 212 -14.11 -3.57 -12.34
C GLU A 212 -13.58 -2.15 -12.25
N LEU A 213 -13.41 -1.61 -11.02
CA LEU A 213 -12.85 -0.26 -10.84
C LEU A 213 -11.42 -0.16 -11.36
N TYR A 214 -10.56 -1.14 -11.08
CA TYR A 214 -9.23 -1.15 -11.66
C TYR A 214 -9.24 -1.37 -13.17
N GLY A 215 -9.99 -2.38 -13.64
CA GLY A 215 -9.92 -2.82 -15.04
C GLY A 215 -10.52 -1.84 -16.06
N ASN A 216 -11.30 -0.84 -15.61
CA ASN A 216 -11.98 0.10 -16.49
C ASN A 216 -11.60 1.56 -16.25
N ALA A 217 -10.63 1.85 -15.38
CA ALA A 217 -10.17 3.22 -15.15
C ALA A 217 -9.42 3.78 -16.37
N TYR A 218 -9.56 5.08 -16.61
CA TYR A 218 -8.76 5.81 -17.59
C TYR A 218 -7.33 5.98 -17.11
N ILE A 219 -7.17 6.47 -15.87
CA ILE A 219 -5.90 6.65 -15.16
C ILE A 219 -6.10 6.20 -13.73
N TYR A 220 -5.08 5.58 -13.14
CA TYR A 220 -4.97 5.39 -11.71
C TYR A 220 -4.06 6.46 -11.11
N SER A 221 -4.51 7.19 -10.08
CA SER A 221 -3.71 8.22 -9.43
C SER A 221 -3.35 7.84 -8.00
N LEU A 222 -2.05 7.94 -7.65
CA LEU A 222 -1.54 7.72 -6.29
C LEU A 222 -0.68 8.92 -5.87
N PRO A 223 -1.29 10.00 -5.35
CA PRO A 223 -0.60 11.25 -5.00
C PRO A 223 0.01 11.22 -3.59
N SER A 224 0.53 10.08 -3.16
CA SER A 224 0.98 9.85 -1.79
C SER A 224 2.24 10.65 -1.43
N ASP A 225 2.29 11.12 -0.19
CA ASP A 225 3.48 11.74 0.42
C ASP A 225 4.41 10.71 1.08
N LEU A 226 3.86 9.55 1.46
CA LEU A 226 4.58 8.48 2.14
C LEU A 226 3.97 7.12 1.81
N GLU A 227 4.83 6.19 1.39
CA GLU A 227 4.50 4.78 1.16
C GLU A 227 5.57 3.87 1.78
N GLY A 228 5.28 2.60 1.91
CA GLY A 228 6.31 1.59 2.13
C GLY A 228 6.65 0.89 0.81
N MET A 229 5.65 0.22 0.26
CA MET A 229 5.58 -0.26 -1.12
C MET A 229 4.09 -0.37 -1.47
N PRO A 230 3.57 0.49 -2.36
CA PRO A 230 2.15 0.64 -2.57
C PRO A 230 1.56 -0.54 -3.38
N LEU A 231 0.93 -1.51 -2.69
CA LEU A 231 0.25 -2.63 -3.35
C LEU A 231 -0.80 -2.17 -4.35
N SER A 232 -1.53 -1.10 -4.03
CA SER A 232 -2.55 -0.55 -4.94
C SER A 232 -1.98 -0.03 -6.26
N LEU A 233 -0.71 0.41 -6.27
CA LEU A 233 -0.01 0.79 -7.51
C LEU A 233 0.38 -0.45 -8.33
N LEU A 234 0.92 -1.49 -7.67
CA LEU A 234 1.22 -2.75 -8.33
C LEU A 234 -0.05 -3.36 -8.95
N GLU A 235 -1.15 -3.36 -8.18
CA GLU A 235 -2.45 -3.83 -8.66
C GLU A 235 -2.93 -2.99 -9.85
N ALA A 236 -2.94 -1.67 -9.73
CA ALA A 236 -3.37 -0.79 -10.83
C ALA A 236 -2.61 -1.06 -12.12
N MET A 237 -1.28 -1.14 -12.06
CA MET A 237 -0.46 -1.46 -13.23
C MET A 237 -0.75 -2.86 -13.76
N SER A 238 -0.99 -3.86 -12.89
CA SER A 238 -1.32 -5.23 -13.32
C SER A 238 -2.63 -5.32 -14.10
N TYR A 239 -3.58 -4.42 -13.83
CA TYR A 239 -4.81 -4.26 -14.61
C TYR A 239 -4.60 -3.51 -15.94
N GLY A 240 -3.39 -3.05 -16.25
CA GLY A 240 -3.09 -2.29 -17.45
C GLY A 240 -3.49 -0.81 -17.34
N ASN A 241 -3.44 -0.22 -16.16
CA ASN A 241 -3.70 1.21 -16.01
C ASN A 241 -2.48 2.06 -16.34
N CYS A 242 -2.70 3.19 -17.03
CA CYS A 242 -1.79 4.31 -16.93
C CYS A 242 -1.83 4.84 -15.50
N CYS A 243 -0.68 4.98 -14.86
CA CYS A 243 -0.57 5.47 -13.49
C CYS A 243 -0.02 6.89 -13.46
N LEU A 244 -0.56 7.72 -12.54
CA LEU A 244 -0.05 9.05 -12.21
C LEU A 244 0.34 9.04 -10.73
N VAL A 245 1.62 9.17 -10.43
CA VAL A 245 2.16 8.99 -9.08
C VAL A 245 3.03 10.17 -8.65
N SER A 246 3.17 10.38 -7.35
CA SER A 246 4.15 11.32 -6.81
C SER A 246 5.58 10.80 -6.98
N ASP A 247 6.55 11.71 -7.01
CA ASP A 247 7.98 11.44 -7.19
C ASP A 247 8.70 10.92 -5.94
N ILE A 248 7.95 10.36 -4.97
CA ILE A 248 8.56 9.66 -3.83
C ILE A 248 9.26 8.39 -4.30
N ASP A 249 10.39 8.07 -3.68
CA ASP A 249 11.22 6.93 -4.08
C ASP A 249 10.45 5.60 -4.16
N GLU A 250 9.49 5.39 -3.24
CA GLU A 250 8.67 4.18 -3.17
C GLU A 250 7.69 4.04 -4.35
N CYS A 251 7.30 5.15 -4.98
CA CYS A 251 6.49 5.14 -6.20
C CYS A 251 7.39 5.17 -7.45
N ALA A 252 8.33 6.10 -7.50
CA ALA A 252 9.20 6.31 -8.66
C ALA A 252 10.02 5.05 -9.00
N SER A 253 10.57 4.35 -8.01
CA SER A 253 11.33 3.11 -8.22
C SER A 253 10.48 1.93 -8.69
N VAL A 254 9.17 1.95 -8.41
CA VAL A 254 8.23 0.95 -8.89
C VAL A 254 7.93 1.17 -10.37
N VAL A 255 7.58 2.39 -10.73
CA VAL A 255 7.08 2.70 -12.08
C VAL A 255 8.19 2.98 -13.10
N GLU A 256 9.36 3.44 -12.64
CA GLU A 256 10.47 3.89 -13.51
C GLU A 256 9.98 4.86 -14.60
N ASP A 257 10.12 4.50 -15.87
CA ASP A 257 9.62 5.26 -17.03
C ASP A 257 8.23 4.82 -17.54
N LYS A 258 7.52 3.95 -16.78
CA LYS A 258 6.26 3.33 -17.20
C LYS A 258 5.00 3.99 -16.61
N ALA A 259 5.14 5.22 -16.11
CA ALA A 259 4.01 6.00 -15.58
C ALA A 259 4.28 7.49 -15.69
N ILE A 260 3.25 8.29 -15.44
CA ILE A 260 3.35 9.74 -15.32
C ILE A 260 3.77 10.06 -13.88
N VAL A 261 4.80 10.88 -13.71
CA VAL A 261 5.29 11.28 -12.39
C VAL A 261 5.09 12.78 -12.20
N PHE A 262 4.59 13.17 -11.04
CA PHE A 262 4.46 14.57 -10.64
C PHE A 262 5.21 14.83 -9.33
N LYS A 263 5.52 16.10 -9.08
CA LYS A 263 6.27 16.52 -7.88
C LYS A 263 5.40 16.41 -6.63
N LYS A 264 5.89 15.67 -5.63
CA LYS A 264 5.23 15.45 -4.34
C LYS A 264 4.68 16.74 -3.74
N SER A 265 3.44 16.68 -3.24
CA SER A 265 2.72 17.78 -2.59
C SER A 265 2.52 19.03 -3.46
N ASP A 266 2.80 18.98 -4.77
CA ASP A 266 2.65 20.08 -5.70
C ASP A 266 1.32 19.97 -6.48
N VAL A 267 0.30 20.69 -6.00
CA VAL A 267 -1.05 20.67 -6.62
C VAL A 267 -1.02 21.20 -8.04
N ALA A 268 -0.17 22.18 -8.35
CA ALA A 268 -0.12 22.79 -9.68
C ALA A 268 0.52 21.82 -10.69
N ASP A 269 1.57 21.13 -10.30
CA ASP A 269 2.19 20.10 -11.14
C ASP A 269 1.24 18.91 -11.34
N LEU A 270 0.57 18.44 -10.27
CA LEU A 270 -0.45 17.40 -10.36
C LEU A 270 -1.58 17.79 -11.31
N GLN A 271 -2.06 19.04 -11.23
CA GLN A 271 -3.08 19.55 -12.15
C GLN A 271 -2.59 19.55 -13.60
N SER A 272 -1.35 20.04 -13.85
CA SER A 272 -0.76 20.04 -15.19
C SER A 272 -0.65 18.64 -15.77
N LYS A 273 -0.15 17.69 -14.98
CA LYS A 273 -0.02 16.29 -15.42
C LYS A 273 -1.36 15.60 -15.65
N LEU A 274 -2.38 15.91 -14.85
CA LEU A 274 -3.74 15.43 -15.07
C LEU A 274 -4.33 15.99 -16.35
N GLN A 275 -4.15 17.31 -16.62
CA GLN A 275 -4.62 17.93 -17.84
C GLN A 275 -3.92 17.36 -19.07
N GLU A 276 -2.58 17.30 -19.06
CA GLU A 276 -1.77 16.68 -20.12
C GLU A 276 -2.27 15.28 -20.46
N ALA A 277 -2.52 14.45 -19.42
CA ALA A 277 -3.00 13.09 -19.60
C ALA A 277 -4.45 13.02 -20.11
N CYS A 278 -5.31 13.99 -19.79
CA CYS A 278 -6.65 14.07 -20.37
C CYS A 278 -6.63 14.52 -21.84
N ASP A 279 -5.64 15.34 -22.23
CA ASP A 279 -5.51 15.88 -23.58
C ASP A 279 -4.75 14.93 -24.52
N ASP A 280 -3.84 14.09 -24.00
CA ASP A 280 -3.01 13.15 -24.76
C ASP A 280 -3.42 11.69 -24.50
N VAL A 281 -4.49 11.27 -25.16
CA VAL A 281 -5.01 9.89 -25.06
C VAL A 281 -4.02 8.85 -25.61
N GLU A 282 -3.20 9.21 -26.59
CA GLU A 282 -2.22 8.29 -27.18
C GLU A 282 -1.11 7.95 -26.19
N GLN A 283 -0.62 8.95 -25.46
CA GLN A 283 0.36 8.74 -24.40
C GLN A 283 -0.21 7.86 -23.27
N VAL A 284 -1.43 8.12 -22.85
CA VAL A 284 -2.11 7.29 -21.83
C VAL A 284 -2.25 5.86 -22.30
N GLN A 285 -2.65 5.64 -23.56
CA GLN A 285 -2.79 4.30 -24.12
C GLN A 285 -1.44 3.55 -24.16
N LYS A 286 -0.37 4.23 -24.54
CA LYS A 286 0.98 3.65 -24.54
C LYS A 286 1.36 3.14 -23.15
N TYR A 287 1.14 3.91 -22.09
CA TYR A 287 1.39 3.44 -20.72
C TYR A 287 0.51 2.25 -20.33
N LYS A 288 -0.76 2.26 -20.72
CA LYS A 288 -1.69 1.15 -20.47
C LYS A 288 -1.20 -0.15 -21.12
N ASP A 289 -0.74 -0.09 -22.35
CA ASP A 289 -0.31 -1.25 -23.12
C ASP A 289 0.96 -1.92 -22.52
N GLU A 290 1.83 -1.14 -21.88
CA GLU A 290 3.09 -1.62 -21.31
C GLU A 290 2.97 -2.02 -19.82
N ALA A 291 2.03 -1.44 -19.07
CA ALA A 291 1.98 -1.51 -17.61
C ALA A 291 1.89 -2.94 -17.05
N ALA A 292 0.96 -3.74 -17.57
CA ALA A 292 0.68 -5.07 -17.03
C ALA A 292 1.85 -6.04 -17.21
N ASP A 293 2.48 -6.04 -18.37
CA ASP A 293 3.64 -6.90 -18.66
C ASP A 293 4.82 -6.49 -17.80
N TYR A 294 5.14 -5.20 -17.76
CA TYR A 294 6.24 -4.67 -16.97
C TYR A 294 6.11 -5.04 -15.49
N ILE A 295 4.96 -4.75 -14.88
CA ILE A 295 4.82 -4.90 -13.43
C ILE A 295 4.74 -6.36 -12.99
N CYS A 296 4.03 -7.21 -13.75
CA CYS A 296 3.89 -8.63 -13.42
C CYS A 296 5.17 -9.43 -13.67
N GLU A 297 6.04 -8.98 -14.56
CA GLU A 297 7.36 -9.57 -14.75
C GLU A 297 8.31 -9.18 -13.61
N LYS A 298 8.35 -7.88 -13.28
CA LYS A 298 9.28 -7.31 -12.28
C LYS A 298 8.93 -7.70 -10.84
N TYR A 299 7.64 -7.80 -10.50
CA TYR A 299 7.14 -8.00 -9.13
C TYR A 299 6.22 -9.22 -9.03
N ASN A 300 6.72 -10.38 -9.32
CA ASN A 300 5.92 -11.59 -9.33
C ASN A 300 5.95 -12.32 -7.97
N TRP A 301 4.80 -12.84 -7.53
CA TRP A 301 4.67 -13.51 -6.24
C TRP A 301 5.50 -14.78 -6.13
N ASP A 302 5.75 -15.52 -7.22
CA ASP A 302 6.51 -16.77 -7.15
C ASP A 302 7.97 -16.50 -6.77
N ASP A 303 8.57 -15.41 -7.29
CA ASP A 303 9.91 -14.98 -6.90
C ASP A 303 9.96 -14.49 -5.44
N VAL A 304 8.97 -13.68 -5.01
CA VAL A 304 8.84 -13.22 -3.61
C VAL A 304 8.76 -14.40 -2.65
N VAL A 305 7.90 -15.38 -2.95
CA VAL A 305 7.73 -16.59 -2.12
C VAL A 305 9.00 -17.42 -2.10
N LYS A 306 9.62 -17.65 -3.25
CA LYS A 306 10.87 -18.41 -3.36
C LYS A 306 11.98 -17.79 -2.51
N ARG A 307 12.24 -16.50 -2.65
CA ARG A 307 13.26 -15.77 -1.89
C ARG A 307 12.96 -15.74 -0.38
N THR A 308 11.68 -15.62 -0.01
CA THR A 308 11.27 -15.68 1.40
C THR A 308 11.49 -17.08 1.99
N LEU A 309 11.15 -18.14 1.24
CA LEU A 309 11.38 -19.53 1.68
C LEU A 309 12.87 -19.89 1.81
N GLU A 310 13.73 -19.30 1.00
CA GLU A 310 15.19 -19.44 1.14
C GLU A 310 15.65 -18.93 2.51
N LEU A 311 15.11 -17.81 2.98
CA LEU A 311 15.41 -17.27 4.31
C LEU A 311 14.87 -18.16 5.45
N TYR A 312 13.82 -18.94 5.21
CA TYR A 312 13.30 -19.87 6.22
C TYR A 312 14.18 -21.09 6.40
N ARG A 313 14.95 -21.46 5.37
CA ARG A 313 15.78 -22.68 5.32
C ARG A 313 17.26 -22.45 5.70
N ALA A 314 17.69 -21.19 5.64
CA ALA A 314 19.07 -20.77 5.98
C ALA A 314 19.33 -20.78 7.54
#